data_1e8c1a0e0dee64f2e1fb2c9bd84b8b9e
#
_entry.id   1e8c1a0e0dee64f2e1fb2c9bd84b8b9e
#
_cell.length_a   1.000
_cell.length_b   1.000
_cell.length_c   1.000
_cell.angle_alpha   90.00
_cell.angle_beta   90.00
_cell.angle_gamma   90.00
#
_symmetry.space_group_name_H-M   'P 1'
#
loop_
_entity.id
_entity.type
_entity.pdbx_description
1 polymer ?
#
loop_
_entity_poly.entity_id
_entity_poly.type
_entity_poly.pdbx_seq_one_letter_code
_entity_poly.pdbx_strand_id
1 'polypeptide(L)'
;MSWETVIGLEIHVQLATKTKIFSGSSTAFGAEPNTQACAIDLALPGTLPVLNEEAVRMAVMFGLAIDAEIPQRSVFERKNYFYPDLPKGYQTTQLAEPIVGAGHVDVTLSDGSVKRVRIHHAHLEEDAGKSLHELSFIDGAGMSGIDLNRAGTPLIEIVTEPDSIVTTLGICDGEMSQGSMRFDVNISVRKLGAPLGTRTETKNLNSFRFMEDAIAYEVERQIEVIEDGGKVVQETRLYNGDTKTGRSMRSKEEANDYRYFPCPDLLPVVLDSDYISALRAALPELPDAKQARFAQQYGLSDYDAGQLSAERATANFYEQVVAACSDAKLAANWVMVELLAALNKNGLDLAQSPVSAAQLGGMIARIKDGTISGKIAKQVFELLWNEGGNADAIIEKHGLKQVSDSGAIGKIVDDI
;
A
#
# COMPACT_ATOMS: atom_id res chain seq x y z
N MET A 1 23.51 -22.50 -20.45
CA MET A 1 23.76 -21.07 -20.16
C MET A 1 22.57 -20.58 -19.34
N SER A 2 22.81 -19.91 -18.21
CA SER A 2 21.73 -19.42 -17.35
C SER A 2 21.01 -18.21 -17.99
N TRP A 3 19.70 -18.19 -17.88
CA TRP A 3 18.89 -17.04 -18.22
C TRP A 3 18.90 -16.02 -17.07
N GLU A 4 18.81 -14.76 -17.42
CA GLU A 4 18.62 -13.65 -16.50
C GLU A 4 17.29 -12.99 -16.85
N THR A 5 16.43 -12.83 -15.83
CA THR A 5 15.17 -12.11 -15.95
C THR A 5 15.40 -10.66 -15.59
N VAL A 6 14.87 -9.74 -16.39
CA VAL A 6 14.88 -8.30 -16.14
C VAL A 6 13.45 -7.83 -16.00
N ILE A 7 13.12 -7.28 -14.85
CA ILE A 7 11.78 -6.83 -14.48
C ILE A 7 11.81 -5.33 -14.21
N GLY A 8 10.84 -4.62 -14.78
CA GLY A 8 10.51 -3.24 -14.44
C GLY A 8 9.06 -3.16 -14.00
N LEU A 9 8.76 -2.37 -12.98
CA LEU A 9 7.41 -2.17 -12.47
C LEU A 9 6.97 -0.72 -12.66
N GLU A 10 5.73 -0.56 -13.05
CA GLU A 10 5.00 0.72 -13.03
C GLU A 10 3.85 0.54 -12.05
N ILE A 11 3.78 1.41 -11.05
CA ILE A 11 2.83 1.31 -9.96
C ILE A 11 2.02 2.57 -9.90
N HIS A 12 0.71 2.45 -10.07
CA HIS A 12 -0.24 3.54 -9.92
C HIS A 12 -0.89 3.45 -8.54
N VAL A 13 -0.76 4.51 -7.78
CA VAL A 13 -1.29 4.61 -6.41
C VAL A 13 -2.24 5.78 -6.32
N GLN A 14 -3.50 5.52 -5.95
CA GLN A 14 -4.45 6.59 -5.64
C GLN A 14 -4.07 7.25 -4.31
N LEU A 15 -3.89 8.57 -4.34
CA LEU A 15 -3.55 9.33 -3.15
C LEU A 15 -4.78 9.51 -2.26
N ALA A 16 -4.61 9.36 -0.96
CA ALA A 16 -5.67 9.44 0.06
C ALA A 16 -6.13 10.89 0.33
N THR A 17 -6.32 11.67 -0.74
CA THR A 17 -6.89 13.02 -0.64
C THR A 17 -8.40 12.97 -0.48
N LYS A 18 -8.99 13.99 0.13
CA LYS A 18 -10.45 14.11 0.25
C LYS A 18 -11.13 14.60 -1.03
N THR A 19 -10.37 15.27 -1.88
CA THR A 19 -10.84 15.84 -3.14
C THR A 19 -9.91 15.45 -4.29
N LYS A 20 -10.42 15.54 -5.50
CA LYS A 20 -9.70 15.23 -6.73
C LYS A 20 -8.48 16.14 -6.96
N ILE A 21 -7.63 15.77 -7.92
CA ILE A 21 -6.37 16.50 -8.16
C ILE A 21 -6.60 17.92 -8.67
N PHE A 22 -7.67 18.16 -9.44
CA PHE A 22 -7.93 19.45 -10.08
C PHE A 22 -9.31 20.03 -9.76
N SER A 23 -10.11 19.37 -8.93
CA SER A 23 -11.45 19.82 -8.57
C SER A 23 -11.78 19.54 -7.10
N GLY A 24 -12.85 20.15 -6.61
CA GLY A 24 -13.37 19.92 -5.25
C GLY A 24 -14.26 18.68 -5.10
N SER A 25 -14.43 17.88 -6.15
CA SER A 25 -15.23 16.65 -6.08
C SER A 25 -14.61 15.62 -5.15
N SER A 26 -15.44 14.83 -4.48
CA SER A 26 -14.99 13.81 -3.52
C SER A 26 -14.24 12.66 -4.20
N THR A 27 -13.29 12.08 -3.48
CA THR A 27 -12.58 10.84 -3.85
C THR A 27 -13.08 9.62 -3.09
N ALA A 28 -14.14 9.74 -2.28
CA ALA A 28 -14.65 8.65 -1.45
C ALA A 28 -15.13 7.48 -2.32
N PHE A 29 -14.73 6.26 -1.94
CA PHE A 29 -15.11 5.03 -2.65
C PHE A 29 -16.56 4.64 -2.35
N GLY A 30 -17.25 4.01 -3.34
CA GLY A 30 -18.54 3.37 -3.14
C GLY A 30 -19.75 4.28 -3.30
N ALA A 31 -19.60 5.50 -3.82
CA ALA A 31 -20.73 6.37 -4.14
C ALA A 31 -21.47 5.92 -5.41
N GLU A 32 -22.74 6.29 -5.53
CA GLU A 32 -23.55 6.05 -6.74
C GLU A 32 -22.86 6.63 -7.99
N PRO A 33 -22.91 5.97 -9.14
CA PRO A 33 -22.25 6.41 -10.36
C PRO A 33 -22.53 7.87 -10.72
N ASN A 34 -21.50 8.60 -11.11
CA ASN A 34 -21.55 10.01 -11.57
C ASN A 34 -22.02 11.02 -10.52
N THR A 35 -22.04 10.68 -9.23
CA THR A 35 -22.41 11.61 -8.14
C THR A 35 -21.24 12.41 -7.60
N GLN A 36 -20.01 12.03 -7.93
CA GLN A 36 -18.76 12.67 -7.50
C GLN A 36 -17.98 13.23 -8.71
N ALA A 37 -18.65 13.80 -9.67
CA ALA A 37 -18.05 14.43 -10.84
C ALA A 37 -18.65 15.83 -11.06
N CYS A 38 -17.79 16.84 -11.16
CA CYS A 38 -18.19 18.22 -11.41
C CYS A 38 -17.86 18.64 -12.85
N ALA A 39 -18.20 19.88 -13.19
CA ALA A 39 -17.96 20.45 -14.53
C ALA A 39 -16.49 20.36 -14.98
N ILE A 40 -15.51 20.44 -14.04
CA ILE A 40 -14.08 20.28 -14.34
C ILE A 40 -13.78 18.84 -14.74
N ASP A 41 -14.27 17.87 -13.95
CA ASP A 41 -14.06 16.45 -14.20
C ASP A 41 -14.71 15.98 -15.51
N LEU A 42 -15.82 16.65 -15.89
CA LEU A 42 -16.56 16.41 -17.14
C LEU A 42 -15.99 17.16 -18.34
N ALA A 43 -14.95 17.96 -18.17
CA ALA A 43 -14.36 18.80 -19.21
C ALA A 43 -15.35 19.78 -19.87
N LEU A 44 -16.28 20.36 -19.10
CA LEU A 44 -17.23 21.32 -19.65
C LEU A 44 -16.52 22.61 -20.07
N PRO A 45 -16.97 23.26 -21.17
CA PRO A 45 -16.35 24.50 -21.65
C PRO A 45 -16.33 25.59 -20.58
N GLY A 46 -15.19 26.29 -20.47
CA GLY A 46 -15.02 27.42 -19.56
C GLY A 46 -14.56 27.05 -18.14
N THR A 47 -14.35 25.77 -17.85
CA THR A 47 -13.80 25.33 -16.57
C THR A 47 -12.26 25.25 -16.61
N LEU A 48 -11.61 25.61 -15.49
CA LEU A 48 -10.16 25.54 -15.34
C LEU A 48 -9.80 24.65 -14.12
N PRO A 49 -8.73 23.85 -14.24
CA PRO A 49 -8.24 23.03 -13.13
C PRO A 49 -7.62 23.89 -12.02
N VAL A 50 -7.75 23.43 -10.78
CA VAL A 50 -7.04 23.98 -9.62
C VAL A 50 -6.33 22.84 -8.91
N LEU A 51 -4.99 22.92 -8.88
CA LEU A 51 -4.16 21.85 -8.30
C LEU A 51 -4.40 21.68 -6.80
N ASN A 52 -4.60 20.45 -6.40
CA ASN A 52 -4.75 20.06 -5.00
C ASN A 52 -3.36 20.01 -4.31
N GLU A 53 -3.14 20.92 -3.36
CA GLU A 53 -1.89 21.02 -2.60
C GLU A 53 -1.58 19.73 -1.80
N GLU A 54 -2.60 19.03 -1.31
CA GLU A 54 -2.42 17.78 -0.56
C GLU A 54 -1.86 16.67 -1.43
N ALA A 55 -2.24 16.59 -2.72
CA ALA A 55 -1.63 15.64 -3.66
C ALA A 55 -0.14 15.94 -3.87
N VAL A 56 0.22 17.23 -3.99
CA VAL A 56 1.63 17.66 -4.08
C VAL A 56 2.39 17.27 -2.81
N ARG A 57 1.82 17.57 -1.65
CA ARG A 57 2.42 17.21 -0.35
C ARG A 57 2.69 15.72 -0.22
N MET A 58 1.70 14.87 -0.58
CA MET A 58 1.83 13.42 -0.51
C MET A 58 2.91 12.90 -1.47
N ALA A 59 2.99 13.43 -2.70
CA ALA A 59 4.03 13.05 -3.65
C ALA A 59 5.43 13.42 -3.18
N VAL A 60 5.61 14.62 -2.62
CA VAL A 60 6.90 15.05 -2.05
C VAL A 60 7.28 14.18 -0.84
N MET A 61 6.33 13.88 0.05
CA MET A 61 6.57 12.97 1.18
C MET A 61 7.00 11.57 0.72
N PHE A 62 6.37 11.04 -0.33
CA PHE A 62 6.79 9.77 -0.93
C PHE A 62 8.24 9.85 -1.42
N GLY A 63 8.57 10.88 -2.22
CA GLY A 63 9.93 11.07 -2.73
C GLY A 63 10.98 11.18 -1.62
N LEU A 64 10.68 11.92 -0.56
CA LEU A 64 11.57 12.03 0.60
C LEU A 64 11.76 10.70 1.34
N ALA A 65 10.73 9.86 1.38
CA ALA A 65 10.77 8.56 2.06
C ALA A 65 11.63 7.52 1.33
N ILE A 66 11.79 7.65 0.02
CA ILE A 66 12.65 6.80 -0.81
C ILE A 66 14.01 7.43 -1.11
N ASP A 67 14.38 8.46 -0.35
CA ASP A 67 15.61 9.24 -0.52
C ASP A 67 15.81 9.75 -1.96
N ALA A 68 14.70 10.15 -2.60
CA ALA A 68 14.72 10.67 -3.95
C ALA A 68 15.10 12.16 -3.99
N GLU A 69 15.60 12.58 -5.14
CA GLU A 69 15.73 14.00 -5.47
C GLU A 69 14.35 14.63 -5.61
N ILE A 70 14.12 15.78 -4.96
CA ILE A 70 12.90 16.58 -5.10
C ILE A 70 13.24 17.82 -5.90
N PRO A 71 12.88 17.88 -7.20
CA PRO A 71 13.08 19.06 -8.02
C PRO A 71 12.31 20.27 -7.48
N GLN A 72 12.93 21.44 -7.51
CA GLN A 72 12.25 22.69 -7.12
C GLN A 72 11.17 23.13 -8.11
N ARG A 73 11.17 22.58 -9.31
CA ARG A 73 10.20 22.88 -10.36
C ARG A 73 9.71 21.59 -11.00
N SER A 74 8.40 21.50 -11.18
CA SER A 74 7.73 20.38 -11.84
C SER A 74 6.63 20.91 -12.75
N VAL A 75 6.36 20.22 -13.87
CA VAL A 75 5.43 20.68 -14.89
C VAL A 75 4.41 19.59 -15.22
N PHE A 76 3.15 19.97 -15.24
CA PHE A 76 2.09 19.12 -15.78
C PHE A 76 2.02 19.23 -17.30
N GLU A 77 1.87 18.09 -17.94
CA GLU A 77 1.74 17.91 -19.38
C GLU A 77 0.44 17.19 -19.71
N ARG A 78 0.00 17.31 -20.95
CA ARG A 78 -1.17 16.57 -21.48
C ARG A 78 -0.69 15.36 -22.26
N LYS A 79 -1.16 14.18 -21.84
CA LYS A 79 -1.03 12.90 -22.55
C LYS A 79 -2.31 12.69 -23.35
N ASN A 80 -2.26 12.88 -24.67
CA ASN A 80 -3.47 12.90 -25.50
C ASN A 80 -3.85 11.50 -25.95
N TYR A 81 -5.03 11.06 -25.58
CA TYR A 81 -5.67 9.82 -26.05
C TYR A 81 -7.18 9.88 -25.78
N PHE A 82 -7.95 9.08 -26.52
CA PHE A 82 -9.41 9.18 -26.52
C PHE A 82 -10.03 7.88 -26.00
N TYR A 83 -10.73 7.98 -24.86
CA TYR A 83 -11.54 6.93 -24.32
C TYR A 83 -12.86 7.53 -23.80
N PRO A 84 -13.99 6.76 -23.80
CA PRO A 84 -15.27 7.27 -23.31
C PRO A 84 -15.24 7.73 -21.86
N ASP A 85 -14.41 7.13 -21.03
CA ASP A 85 -14.23 7.45 -19.61
C ASP A 85 -13.15 8.52 -19.35
N LEU A 86 -12.63 9.13 -20.41
CA LEU A 86 -11.69 10.27 -20.35
C LEU A 86 -12.27 11.46 -21.12
N PRO A 87 -13.26 12.18 -20.55
CA PRO A 87 -14.04 13.19 -21.29
C PRO A 87 -13.22 14.38 -21.80
N LYS A 88 -12.08 14.68 -21.17
CA LYS A 88 -11.15 15.73 -21.63
C LYS A 88 -10.42 15.38 -22.93
N GLY A 89 -10.33 14.11 -23.31
CA GLY A 89 -9.54 13.63 -24.42
C GLY A 89 -8.03 13.68 -24.19
N TYR A 90 -7.61 13.96 -22.95
CA TYR A 90 -6.24 13.87 -22.49
C TYR A 90 -6.19 13.56 -20.99
N GLN A 91 -5.12 12.94 -20.55
CA GLN A 91 -4.77 12.79 -19.14
C GLN A 91 -3.74 13.84 -18.78
N THR A 92 -3.96 14.57 -17.69
CA THR A 92 -2.96 15.47 -17.12
C THR A 92 -1.99 14.65 -16.30
N THR A 93 -0.71 14.71 -16.64
CA THR A 93 0.38 13.91 -16.06
C THR A 93 1.67 14.73 -16.01
N GLN A 94 2.80 14.12 -15.68
CA GLN A 94 4.11 14.77 -15.70
C GLN A 94 5.10 13.82 -16.41
N LEU A 95 5.80 14.27 -17.42
CA LEU A 95 6.76 13.46 -18.17
C LEU A 95 8.19 14.01 -18.08
N ALA A 96 8.40 15.24 -18.58
CA ALA A 96 9.74 15.83 -18.69
C ALA A 96 10.28 16.32 -17.34
N GLU A 97 9.41 16.87 -16.50
CA GLU A 97 9.76 17.45 -15.21
C GLU A 97 8.86 16.85 -14.11
N PRO A 98 9.09 15.59 -13.69
CA PRO A 98 8.31 14.94 -12.65
C PRO A 98 8.55 15.59 -11.28
N ILE A 99 7.59 15.42 -10.36
CA ILE A 99 7.67 15.97 -9.00
C ILE A 99 8.68 15.23 -8.11
N VAL A 100 8.98 13.97 -8.43
CA VAL A 100 9.94 13.12 -7.73
C VAL A 100 10.95 12.58 -8.72
N GLY A 101 12.21 12.88 -8.49
CA GLY A 101 13.34 12.39 -9.29
C GLY A 101 13.77 10.97 -8.90
N ALA A 102 15.04 10.67 -9.21
CA ALA A 102 15.61 9.35 -8.91
C ALA A 102 15.75 9.11 -7.41
N GLY A 103 15.39 7.90 -6.98
CA GLY A 103 15.47 7.46 -5.59
C GLY A 103 15.76 5.96 -5.51
N HIS A 104 15.58 5.38 -4.33
CA HIS A 104 15.77 3.95 -4.14
C HIS A 104 15.00 3.41 -2.94
N VAL A 105 14.79 2.09 -2.96
CA VAL A 105 14.30 1.31 -1.82
C VAL A 105 15.27 0.16 -1.57
N ASP A 106 15.69 -0.02 -0.33
CA ASP A 106 16.50 -1.16 0.08
C ASP A 106 15.59 -2.27 0.61
N VAL A 107 15.67 -3.46 0.00
CA VAL A 107 14.84 -4.63 0.35
C VAL A 107 15.72 -5.67 0.99
N THR A 108 15.42 -6.05 2.23
CA THR A 108 16.09 -7.15 2.93
C THR A 108 15.51 -8.49 2.43
N LEU A 109 16.36 -9.32 1.83
CA LEU A 109 15.98 -10.63 1.34
C LEU A 109 15.93 -11.67 2.47
N SER A 110 15.34 -12.84 2.21
CA SER A 110 15.19 -13.93 3.18
C SER A 110 16.51 -14.49 3.72
N ASP A 111 17.62 -14.29 3.00
CA ASP A 111 18.96 -14.67 3.42
C ASP A 111 19.67 -13.58 4.24
N GLY A 112 18.99 -12.47 4.52
CA GLY A 112 19.52 -11.31 5.24
C GLY A 112 20.37 -10.36 4.39
N SER A 113 20.56 -10.63 3.11
CA SER A 113 21.20 -9.69 2.18
C SER A 113 20.27 -8.53 1.85
N VAL A 114 20.84 -7.37 1.54
CA VAL A 114 20.07 -6.18 1.14
C VAL A 114 20.20 -5.98 -0.37
N LYS A 115 19.06 -5.92 -1.05
CA LYS A 115 18.97 -5.59 -2.47
C LYS A 115 18.42 -4.18 -2.64
N ARG A 116 19.21 -3.30 -3.26
CA ARG A 116 18.75 -1.96 -3.64
C ARG A 116 17.96 -1.98 -4.92
N VAL A 117 16.70 -1.56 -4.86
CA VAL A 117 15.83 -1.34 -6.01
C VAL A 117 15.86 0.15 -6.34
N ARG A 118 16.23 0.48 -7.57
CA ARG A 118 16.28 1.87 -8.03
C ARG A 118 14.92 2.31 -8.53
N ILE A 119 14.50 3.49 -8.10
CA ILE A 119 13.33 4.20 -8.63
C ILE A 119 13.83 5.26 -9.59
N HIS A 120 13.34 5.21 -10.81
CA HIS A 120 13.74 6.17 -11.84
C HIS A 120 13.12 7.54 -11.58
N HIS A 121 11.82 7.56 -11.32
CA HIS A 121 11.07 8.75 -10.94
C HIS A 121 9.70 8.35 -10.41
N ALA A 122 9.01 9.32 -9.81
CA ALA A 122 7.57 9.23 -9.62
C ALA A 122 6.91 10.56 -9.99
N HIS A 123 5.68 10.49 -10.49
CA HIS A 123 5.00 11.66 -10.99
C HIS A 123 3.51 11.66 -10.65
N LEU A 124 2.94 12.86 -10.57
CA LEU A 124 1.51 13.05 -10.35
C LEU A 124 0.75 12.94 -11.67
N GLU A 125 -0.41 12.31 -11.61
CA GLU A 125 -1.35 12.26 -12.71
C GLU A 125 -2.80 12.14 -12.21
N GLU A 126 -3.76 12.28 -13.08
CA GLU A 126 -5.17 12.04 -12.80
C GLU A 126 -5.62 10.66 -13.26
N ASP A 127 -6.49 10.01 -12.50
CA ASP A 127 -7.12 8.77 -12.95
C ASP A 127 -8.22 9.06 -13.98
N ALA A 128 -8.48 8.08 -14.87
CA ALA A 128 -9.62 8.08 -15.77
C ALA A 128 -10.89 7.62 -15.04
N GLY A 129 -12.05 7.82 -15.63
CA GLY A 129 -13.32 7.23 -15.19
C GLY A 129 -13.32 5.70 -15.32
N LYS A 130 -14.51 5.11 -15.29
CA LYS A 130 -14.70 3.67 -15.40
C LYS A 130 -15.72 3.36 -16.49
N SER A 131 -15.35 2.51 -17.44
CA SER A 131 -16.27 1.93 -18.42
C SER A 131 -16.90 0.65 -17.86
N LEU A 132 -18.23 0.57 -17.85
CA LEU A 132 -19.01 -0.57 -17.35
C LEU A 132 -19.58 -1.33 -18.55
N HIS A 133 -19.06 -2.53 -18.81
CA HIS A 133 -19.46 -3.35 -19.96
C HIS A 133 -20.58 -4.35 -19.66
N GLU A 134 -20.84 -4.63 -18.38
CA GLU A 134 -21.86 -5.56 -17.93
C GLU A 134 -22.94 -4.80 -17.14
N LEU A 135 -23.91 -4.25 -17.85
CA LEU A 135 -25.06 -3.58 -17.24
C LEU A 135 -26.29 -4.50 -17.34
N SER A 136 -26.55 -5.27 -16.29
CA SER A 136 -27.69 -6.19 -16.20
C SER A 136 -29.07 -5.49 -16.12
N PHE A 137 -29.09 -4.16 -15.95
CA PHE A 137 -30.31 -3.36 -15.74
C PHE A 137 -30.66 -2.45 -16.92
N ILE A 138 -29.93 -2.49 -18.02
CA ILE A 138 -30.27 -1.77 -19.25
C ILE A 138 -30.69 -2.78 -20.30
N ASP A 139 -31.93 -2.71 -20.71
CA ASP A 139 -32.52 -3.44 -21.86
C ASP A 139 -31.84 -2.97 -23.17
N GLY A 140 -30.59 -3.27 -23.36
CA GLY A 140 -29.81 -2.84 -24.49
C GLY A 140 -28.54 -3.65 -24.63
N ALA A 141 -28.61 -4.82 -25.25
CA ALA A 141 -27.40 -5.58 -25.63
C ALA A 141 -26.47 -4.69 -26.44
N GLY A 142 -25.25 -4.51 -25.95
CA GLY A 142 -24.18 -3.75 -26.62
C GLY A 142 -24.00 -2.30 -26.13
N MET A 143 -24.63 -1.88 -25.03
CA MET A 143 -24.37 -0.59 -24.40
C MET A 143 -23.31 -0.71 -23.30
N SER A 144 -22.45 0.30 -23.15
CA SER A 144 -21.53 0.47 -22.03
C SER A 144 -21.94 1.69 -21.22
N GLY A 145 -21.93 1.56 -19.90
CA GLY A 145 -22.09 2.69 -18.99
C GLY A 145 -20.75 3.38 -18.74
N ILE A 146 -20.80 4.67 -18.46
CA ILE A 146 -19.63 5.45 -18.06
C ILE A 146 -19.87 6.00 -16.66
N ASP A 147 -18.98 5.69 -15.73
CA ASP A 147 -18.93 6.25 -14.39
C ASP A 147 -17.69 7.15 -14.25
N LEU A 148 -17.93 8.43 -14.02
CA LEU A 148 -16.88 9.45 -13.90
C LEU A 148 -16.51 9.78 -12.44
N ASN A 149 -17.00 9.02 -11.47
CA ASN A 149 -16.65 9.23 -10.07
C ASN A 149 -15.13 9.13 -9.84
N ARG A 150 -14.45 8.24 -10.56
CA ARG A 150 -13.00 8.07 -10.47
C ARG A 150 -12.21 9.10 -11.29
N ALA A 151 -12.79 9.68 -12.36
CA ALA A 151 -12.10 10.65 -13.23
C ALA A 151 -11.58 11.84 -12.42
N GLY A 152 -10.28 12.13 -12.52
CA GLY A 152 -9.61 13.19 -11.77
C GLY A 152 -9.19 12.79 -10.34
N THR A 153 -9.32 11.54 -9.91
CA THR A 153 -8.72 11.06 -8.66
C THR A 153 -7.19 11.20 -8.75
N PRO A 154 -6.51 11.79 -7.73
CA PRO A 154 -5.07 11.95 -7.77
C PRO A 154 -4.36 10.60 -7.75
N LEU A 155 -3.45 10.40 -8.69
CA LEU A 155 -2.53 9.28 -8.73
C LEU A 155 -1.09 9.75 -8.56
N ILE A 156 -0.27 8.91 -7.95
CA ILE A 156 1.17 8.92 -8.16
C ILE A 156 1.54 7.66 -8.92
N GLU A 157 2.21 7.83 -10.07
CA GLU A 157 2.81 6.74 -10.81
C GLU A 157 4.28 6.62 -10.42
N ILE A 158 4.68 5.42 -10.01
CA ILE A 158 6.02 5.10 -9.53
C ILE A 158 6.61 4.07 -10.47
N VAL A 159 7.77 4.38 -11.03
CA VAL A 159 8.49 3.44 -11.89
C VAL A 159 9.48 2.68 -11.02
N THR A 160 9.05 1.59 -10.44
CA THR A 160 9.60 0.52 -9.61
C THR A 160 9.13 0.45 -8.14
N GLU A 161 9.14 -0.70 -7.49
CA GLU A 161 8.43 -1.19 -6.29
C GLU A 161 8.43 -0.33 -5.01
N PRO A 162 7.24 -0.07 -4.39
CA PRO A 162 7.17 0.04 -2.93
C PRO A 162 5.77 -0.10 -2.30
N ASP A 163 5.32 -1.26 -1.87
CA ASP A 163 4.03 -1.41 -1.20
C ASP A 163 4.03 -0.87 0.24
N SER A 164 4.94 -1.32 1.08
CA SER A 164 4.98 -0.97 2.49
C SER A 164 5.24 0.52 2.78
N ILE A 165 5.91 1.24 1.87
CA ILE A 165 6.24 2.66 2.05
C ILE A 165 5.01 3.54 1.91
N VAL A 166 4.18 3.32 0.87
CA VAL A 166 3.01 4.18 0.61
C VAL A 166 1.96 4.06 1.72
N THR A 167 1.75 2.87 2.27
CA THR A 167 0.83 2.67 3.41
C THR A 167 1.36 3.31 4.69
N THR A 168 2.65 3.21 4.96
CA THR A 168 3.28 3.82 6.14
C THR A 168 3.16 5.34 6.16
N LEU A 169 3.30 5.99 5.01
CA LEU A 169 3.14 7.44 4.89
C LEU A 169 1.68 7.90 4.99
N GLY A 170 0.72 6.96 4.89
CA GLY A 170 -0.70 7.27 4.88
C GLY A 170 -1.15 8.05 3.63
N ILE A 171 -0.45 7.88 2.53
CA ILE A 171 -0.78 8.49 1.24
C ILE A 171 -1.70 7.61 0.39
N CYS A 172 -1.83 6.33 0.73
CA CYS A 172 -2.72 5.34 0.12
C CYS A 172 -3.14 4.31 1.17
N ASP A 173 -4.29 3.67 0.97
CA ASP A 173 -4.77 2.55 1.79
C ASP A 173 -4.14 1.21 1.39
N GLY A 174 -3.51 1.11 0.20
CA GLY A 174 -2.91 -0.12 -0.33
C GLY A 174 -3.92 -1.17 -0.81
N GLU A 175 -5.21 -0.81 -0.91
CA GLU A 175 -6.28 -1.76 -1.22
C GLU A 175 -6.44 -1.99 -2.73
N MET A 176 -5.80 -3.05 -3.22
CA MET A 176 -5.81 -3.42 -4.65
C MET A 176 -7.19 -3.85 -5.14
N SER A 177 -8.04 -4.44 -4.30
CA SER A 177 -9.38 -4.90 -4.70
C SER A 177 -10.29 -3.74 -5.09
N GLN A 178 -10.06 -2.56 -4.51
CA GLN A 178 -10.78 -1.32 -4.84
C GLN A 178 -10.12 -0.51 -5.96
N GLY A 179 -8.94 -0.95 -6.44
CA GLY A 179 -8.17 -0.26 -7.46
C GLY A 179 -7.34 0.92 -6.96
N SER A 180 -7.18 1.05 -5.63
CA SER A 180 -6.33 2.07 -5.02
C SER A 180 -4.85 1.90 -5.34
N MET A 181 -4.45 0.67 -5.72
CA MET A 181 -3.12 0.33 -6.19
C MET A 181 -3.20 -0.63 -7.39
N ARG A 182 -2.39 -0.36 -8.43
CA ARG A 182 -2.34 -1.17 -9.66
C ARG A 182 -0.90 -1.35 -10.10
N PHE A 183 -0.60 -2.50 -10.68
CA PHE A 183 0.72 -2.85 -11.18
C PHE A 183 0.69 -3.15 -12.66
N ASP A 184 1.62 -2.57 -13.40
CA ASP A 184 1.99 -2.97 -14.74
C ASP A 184 3.43 -3.49 -14.69
N VAL A 185 3.66 -4.73 -15.16
CA VAL A 185 4.95 -5.39 -15.08
C VAL A 185 5.57 -5.50 -16.47
N ASN A 186 6.73 -4.91 -16.63
CA ASN A 186 7.56 -5.04 -17.82
C ASN A 186 8.56 -6.19 -17.61
N ILE A 187 8.54 -7.20 -18.48
CA ILE A 187 9.35 -8.40 -18.35
C ILE A 187 10.16 -8.62 -19.63
N SER A 188 11.45 -8.89 -19.48
CA SER A 188 12.31 -9.41 -20.53
C SER A 188 13.27 -10.44 -19.99
N VAL A 189 13.75 -11.34 -20.88
CA VAL A 189 14.77 -12.33 -20.53
C VAL A 189 15.99 -12.16 -21.44
N ARG A 190 17.18 -12.46 -20.90
CA ARG A 190 18.43 -12.47 -21.65
C ARG A 190 19.35 -13.60 -21.17
N LYS A 191 20.31 -13.99 -21.98
CA LYS A 191 21.43 -14.78 -21.49
C LYS A 191 22.33 -13.91 -20.63
N LEU A 192 22.89 -14.47 -19.58
CA LEU A 192 23.75 -13.72 -18.64
C LEU A 192 24.86 -12.97 -19.39
N GLY A 193 24.95 -11.65 -19.20
CA GLY A 193 25.90 -10.76 -19.86
C GLY A 193 25.55 -10.34 -21.29
N ALA A 194 24.44 -10.79 -21.87
CA ALA A 194 23.93 -10.33 -23.16
C ALA A 194 23.22 -8.96 -23.06
N PRO A 195 23.01 -8.23 -24.17
CA PRO A 195 22.15 -7.08 -24.21
C PRO A 195 20.73 -7.41 -23.72
N LEU A 196 19.98 -6.37 -23.30
CA LEU A 196 18.60 -6.53 -22.86
C LEU A 196 17.74 -7.17 -23.97
N GLY A 197 16.87 -8.10 -23.57
CA GLY A 197 15.88 -8.72 -24.45
C GLY A 197 14.71 -7.78 -24.77
N THR A 198 13.85 -8.23 -25.69
CA THR A 198 12.60 -7.52 -25.99
C THR A 198 11.65 -7.64 -24.79
N ARG A 199 11.17 -6.49 -24.28
CA ARG A 199 10.23 -6.46 -23.16
C ARG A 199 8.78 -6.67 -23.62
N THR A 200 8.01 -7.32 -22.77
CA THR A 200 6.54 -7.32 -22.82
C THR A 200 5.99 -6.65 -21.56
N GLU A 201 4.86 -5.99 -21.68
CA GLU A 201 4.14 -5.39 -20.57
C GLU A 201 2.97 -6.29 -20.18
N THR A 202 2.85 -6.65 -18.90
CA THR A 202 1.75 -7.48 -18.41
C THR A 202 0.85 -6.67 -17.51
N LYS A 203 -0.44 -6.67 -17.83
CA LYS A 203 -1.51 -5.91 -17.15
C LYS A 203 -2.53 -6.81 -16.47
N ASN A 204 -3.43 -6.18 -15.69
CA ASN A 204 -4.51 -6.83 -14.94
C ASN A 204 -4.00 -7.62 -13.73
N LEU A 205 -3.02 -7.05 -13.03
CA LEU A 205 -2.43 -7.62 -11.84
C LEU A 205 -3.03 -6.92 -10.60
N ASN A 206 -4.00 -7.58 -9.99
CA ASN A 206 -4.78 -7.05 -8.87
C ASN A 206 -4.46 -7.75 -7.53
N SER A 207 -3.36 -8.50 -7.47
CA SER A 207 -2.78 -9.03 -6.24
C SER A 207 -1.29 -9.35 -6.46
N PHE A 208 -0.49 -9.33 -5.38
CA PHE A 208 0.91 -9.73 -5.42
C PHE A 208 1.10 -11.14 -5.94
N ARG A 209 0.23 -12.07 -5.51
CA ARG A 209 0.25 -13.46 -5.98
C ARG A 209 0.05 -13.56 -7.49
N PHE A 210 -0.90 -12.79 -8.05
CA PHE A 210 -1.12 -12.77 -9.50
C PHE A 210 0.05 -12.14 -10.24
N MET A 211 0.73 -11.16 -9.62
CA MET A 211 1.95 -10.58 -10.16
C MET A 211 3.09 -11.60 -10.21
N GLU A 212 3.32 -12.36 -9.14
CA GLU A 212 4.33 -13.42 -9.10
C GLU A 212 4.04 -14.53 -10.14
N ASP A 213 2.81 -15.02 -10.17
CA ASP A 213 2.36 -16.04 -11.14
C ASP A 213 2.51 -15.52 -12.60
N ALA A 214 2.19 -14.26 -12.86
CA ALA A 214 2.30 -13.66 -14.18
C ALA A 214 3.75 -13.49 -14.64
N ILE A 215 4.64 -13.07 -13.73
CA ILE A 215 6.07 -12.96 -14.00
C ILE A 215 6.64 -14.34 -14.36
N ALA A 216 6.35 -15.36 -13.55
CA ALA A 216 6.83 -16.72 -13.80
C ALA A 216 6.35 -17.25 -15.15
N TYR A 217 5.05 -17.09 -15.46
CA TYR A 217 4.45 -17.48 -16.74
C TYR A 217 5.11 -16.78 -17.93
N GLU A 218 5.30 -15.46 -17.85
CA GLU A 218 5.84 -14.69 -18.97
C GLU A 218 7.34 -14.96 -19.21
N VAL A 219 8.11 -15.16 -18.14
CA VAL A 219 9.52 -15.57 -18.22
C VAL A 219 9.67 -16.90 -18.93
N GLU A 220 8.89 -17.93 -18.53
CA GLU A 220 8.89 -19.25 -19.14
C GLU A 220 8.53 -19.16 -20.63
N ARG A 221 7.43 -18.46 -20.95
CA ARG A 221 6.99 -18.25 -22.34
C ARG A 221 8.07 -17.59 -23.21
N GLN A 222 8.74 -16.53 -22.70
CA GLN A 222 9.77 -15.83 -23.47
C GLN A 222 10.99 -16.72 -23.72
N ILE A 223 11.39 -17.52 -22.71
CA ILE A 223 12.49 -18.49 -22.85
C ILE A 223 12.14 -19.54 -23.91
N GLU A 224 10.95 -20.14 -23.86
CA GLU A 224 10.48 -21.12 -24.83
C GLU A 224 10.51 -20.56 -26.26
N VAL A 225 9.93 -19.37 -26.46
CA VAL A 225 9.92 -18.69 -27.76
C VAL A 225 11.35 -18.53 -28.33
N ILE A 226 12.31 -18.15 -27.49
CA ILE A 226 13.70 -17.92 -27.95
C ILE A 226 14.42 -19.26 -28.18
N GLU A 227 14.21 -20.26 -27.33
CA GLU A 227 14.83 -21.58 -27.47
C GLU A 227 14.32 -22.33 -28.70
N ASP A 228 13.06 -22.11 -29.09
CA ASP A 228 12.47 -22.62 -30.33
C ASP A 228 12.91 -21.82 -31.58
N GLY A 229 13.81 -20.85 -31.42
CA GLY A 229 14.36 -20.05 -32.53
C GLY A 229 13.46 -18.90 -32.98
N GLY A 230 12.39 -18.61 -32.24
CA GLY A 230 11.50 -17.47 -32.45
C GLY A 230 12.07 -16.16 -31.88
N LYS A 231 11.27 -15.10 -31.98
CA LYS A 231 11.57 -13.78 -31.40
C LYS A 231 10.43 -13.30 -30.55
N VAL A 232 10.74 -12.80 -29.37
CA VAL A 232 9.76 -12.10 -28.54
C VAL A 232 9.35 -10.79 -29.22
N VAL A 233 8.03 -10.56 -29.32
CA VAL A 233 7.47 -9.32 -29.88
C VAL A 233 7.15 -8.38 -28.73
N GLN A 234 7.44 -7.09 -28.89
CA GLN A 234 7.08 -6.07 -27.92
C GLN A 234 5.56 -5.83 -27.95
N GLU A 235 4.89 -6.27 -26.91
CA GLU A 235 3.42 -6.23 -26.83
C GLU A 235 2.95 -5.99 -25.40
N THR A 236 1.70 -5.53 -25.27
CA THR A 236 0.95 -5.53 -24.02
C THR A 236 0.15 -6.82 -23.93
N ARG A 237 0.25 -7.51 -22.80
CA ARG A 237 -0.40 -8.79 -22.51
C ARG A 237 -1.35 -8.63 -21.32
N LEU A 238 -2.48 -9.32 -21.39
CA LEU A 238 -3.44 -9.40 -20.28
C LEU A 238 -3.26 -10.76 -19.59
N TYR A 239 -2.97 -10.72 -18.30
CA TYR A 239 -2.91 -11.93 -17.47
C TYR A 239 -4.28 -12.22 -16.84
N ASN A 240 -4.66 -13.50 -16.82
CA ASN A 240 -5.83 -14.00 -16.13
C ASN A 240 -5.37 -14.89 -14.97
N GLY A 241 -5.55 -14.40 -13.72
CA GLY A 241 -5.11 -15.10 -12.53
C GLY A 241 -5.89 -16.38 -12.22
N ASP A 242 -7.16 -16.49 -12.67
CA ASP A 242 -7.98 -17.68 -12.44
C ASP A 242 -7.57 -18.84 -13.34
N THR A 243 -7.28 -18.54 -14.61
CA THR A 243 -6.83 -19.54 -15.59
C THR A 243 -5.31 -19.68 -15.65
N LYS A 244 -4.57 -18.80 -14.98
CA LYS A 244 -3.10 -18.70 -15.01
C LYS A 244 -2.51 -18.60 -16.40
N THR A 245 -3.15 -17.84 -17.30
CA THR A 245 -2.75 -17.66 -18.69
C THR A 245 -2.65 -16.21 -19.08
N GLY A 246 -1.72 -15.91 -20.00
CA GLY A 246 -1.56 -14.58 -20.59
C GLY A 246 -1.95 -14.57 -22.07
N ARG A 247 -2.65 -13.53 -22.52
CA ARG A 247 -2.97 -13.32 -23.94
C ARG A 247 -2.47 -11.96 -24.42
N SER A 248 -2.09 -11.86 -25.68
CA SER A 248 -1.79 -10.58 -26.31
C SER A 248 -3.03 -9.69 -26.35
N MET A 249 -2.90 -8.41 -25.97
CA MET A 249 -3.96 -7.41 -26.13
C MET A 249 -3.76 -6.58 -27.40
N ARG A 250 -2.52 -6.11 -27.62
CA ARG A 250 -2.14 -5.30 -28.77
C ARG A 250 -0.64 -5.37 -28.97
N SER A 251 -0.18 -5.29 -30.22
CA SER A 251 1.24 -5.07 -30.51
C SER A 251 1.59 -3.59 -30.28
N LYS A 252 2.81 -3.31 -29.80
CA LYS A 252 3.29 -1.91 -29.66
C LYS A 252 3.72 -1.27 -30.99
N GLU A 253 3.51 -1.90 -32.13
CA GLU A 253 3.64 -1.24 -33.44
C GLU A 253 2.66 -0.09 -33.62
N GLU A 254 1.56 -0.08 -32.86
CA GLU A 254 0.65 1.05 -32.69
C GLU A 254 0.95 1.81 -31.38
N ALA A 255 2.22 2.14 -31.13
CA ALA A 255 2.55 3.05 -30.02
C ALA A 255 1.84 4.36 -30.29
N ASN A 256 0.79 4.65 -29.53
CA ASN A 256 0.07 5.91 -29.63
C ASN A 256 1.08 7.03 -29.39
N ASP A 257 1.29 7.86 -30.39
CA ASP A 257 1.98 9.14 -30.23
C ASP A 257 1.06 10.02 -29.37
N TYR A 258 1.31 10.06 -28.07
CA TYR A 258 0.51 10.82 -27.12
C TYR A 258 0.72 12.33 -27.25
N ARG A 259 1.67 12.78 -28.06
CA ARG A 259 1.96 14.20 -28.35
C ARG A 259 1.95 15.04 -27.08
N TYR A 260 2.81 14.67 -26.13
CA TYR A 260 2.94 15.40 -24.88
C TYR A 260 3.29 16.86 -25.11
N PHE A 261 2.65 17.75 -24.35
CA PHE A 261 2.99 19.15 -24.26
C PHE A 261 2.57 19.72 -22.91
N PRO A 262 3.24 20.79 -22.42
CA PRO A 262 2.90 21.42 -21.16
C PRO A 262 1.43 21.83 -21.11
N CYS A 263 0.74 21.52 -20.01
CA CYS A 263 -0.65 21.89 -19.82
C CYS A 263 -0.78 23.43 -19.71
N PRO A 264 -1.48 24.10 -20.62
CA PRO A 264 -1.57 25.56 -20.61
C PRO A 264 -2.42 26.10 -19.45
N ASP A 265 -3.24 25.24 -18.84
CA ASP A 265 -4.16 25.63 -17.77
C ASP A 265 -3.57 25.50 -16.36
N LEU A 266 -2.35 24.96 -16.25
CA LEU A 266 -1.65 24.76 -14.99
C LEU A 266 -0.29 25.46 -15.02
N LEU A 267 -0.04 26.25 -13.98
CA LEU A 267 1.29 26.80 -13.75
C LEU A 267 2.26 25.69 -13.29
N PRO A 268 3.56 25.84 -13.55
CA PRO A 268 4.56 24.96 -12.95
C PRO A 268 4.42 24.93 -11.43
N VAL A 269 4.57 23.75 -10.85
CA VAL A 269 4.67 23.56 -9.41
C VAL A 269 6.06 24.00 -8.98
N VAL A 270 6.14 24.96 -8.08
CA VAL A 270 7.40 25.45 -7.52
C VAL A 270 7.46 25.12 -6.04
N LEU A 271 8.46 24.35 -5.66
CA LEU A 271 8.70 23.91 -4.30
C LEU A 271 9.93 24.63 -3.75
N ASP A 272 9.75 25.43 -2.71
CA ASP A 272 10.90 26.05 -2.05
C ASP A 272 11.59 25.06 -1.08
N SER A 273 12.84 25.40 -0.74
CA SER A 273 13.66 24.55 0.14
C SER A 273 13.09 24.44 1.56
N ASP A 274 12.40 25.45 2.03
CA ASP A 274 11.83 25.47 3.37
C ASP A 274 10.63 24.53 3.46
N TYR A 275 9.78 24.52 2.43
CA TYR A 275 8.67 23.57 2.31
C TYR A 275 9.18 22.11 2.28
N ILE A 276 10.18 21.80 1.45
CA ILE A 276 10.77 20.47 1.37
C ILE A 276 11.39 20.06 2.72
N SER A 277 12.09 21.00 3.38
CA SER A 277 12.72 20.74 4.68
C SER A 277 11.68 20.50 5.79
N ALA A 278 10.58 21.24 5.78
CA ALA A 278 9.47 21.04 6.72
C ALA A 278 8.81 19.68 6.54
N LEU A 279 8.59 19.25 5.29
CA LEU A 279 8.05 17.92 5.00
C LEU A 279 9.03 16.80 5.40
N ARG A 280 10.33 16.98 5.18
CA ARG A 280 11.36 16.04 5.63
C ARG A 280 11.35 15.87 7.15
N ALA A 281 11.20 16.96 7.89
CA ALA A 281 11.10 16.92 9.35
C ALA A 281 9.79 16.27 9.85
N ALA A 282 8.73 16.30 9.05
CA ALA A 282 7.43 15.72 9.35
C ALA A 282 7.27 14.26 8.90
N LEU A 283 8.29 13.68 8.23
CA LEU A 283 8.23 12.28 7.82
C LEU A 283 8.03 11.36 9.04
N PRO A 284 7.09 10.41 9.00
CA PRO A 284 7.01 9.38 10.00
C PRO A 284 8.24 8.47 9.93
N GLU A 285 8.56 7.83 11.04
CA GLU A 285 9.57 6.78 11.04
C GLU A 285 9.15 5.64 10.10
N LEU A 286 10.00 5.32 9.15
CA LEU A 286 9.74 4.30 8.13
C LEU A 286 9.86 2.87 8.72
N PRO A 287 9.25 1.85 8.09
CA PRO A 287 9.23 0.48 8.61
C PRO A 287 10.61 -0.08 8.97
N ASP A 288 11.60 0.08 8.09
CA ASP A 288 12.95 -0.47 8.31
C ASP A 288 13.66 0.19 9.50
N ALA A 289 13.57 1.53 9.61
CA ALA A 289 14.10 2.26 10.75
C ALA A 289 13.40 1.86 12.05
N LYS A 290 12.07 1.69 11.99
CA LYS A 290 11.26 1.24 13.13
C LYS A 290 11.56 -0.20 13.52
N GLN A 291 11.76 -1.11 12.56
CA GLN A 291 12.20 -2.49 12.83
C GLN A 291 13.55 -2.50 13.54
N ALA A 292 14.53 -1.77 13.03
CA ALA A 292 15.84 -1.67 13.65
C ALA A 292 15.76 -1.10 15.08
N ARG A 293 14.93 -0.08 15.27
CA ARG A 293 14.68 0.51 16.59
C ARG A 293 13.98 -0.48 17.53
N PHE A 294 12.97 -1.22 17.07
CA PHE A 294 12.28 -2.22 17.89
C PHE A 294 13.22 -3.35 18.33
N ALA A 295 14.08 -3.82 17.41
CA ALA A 295 15.11 -4.81 17.75
C ALA A 295 16.08 -4.26 18.81
N GLN A 296 16.60 -3.05 18.62
CA GLN A 296 17.56 -2.44 19.52
C GLN A 296 16.96 -1.98 20.85
N GLN A 297 15.89 -1.21 20.81
CA GLN A 297 15.30 -0.56 21.99
C GLN A 297 14.53 -1.55 22.87
N TYR A 298 13.82 -2.48 22.26
CA TYR A 298 12.95 -3.42 22.96
C TYR A 298 13.55 -4.83 23.08
N GLY A 299 14.70 -5.08 22.46
CA GLY A 299 15.40 -6.36 22.50
C GLY A 299 14.58 -7.49 21.87
N LEU A 300 13.84 -7.16 20.81
CA LEU A 300 13.07 -8.12 20.02
C LEU A 300 13.97 -8.85 19.03
N SER A 301 13.52 -10.03 18.56
CA SER A 301 14.12 -10.67 17.40
C SER A 301 13.85 -9.83 16.14
N ASP A 302 14.68 -9.96 15.11
CA ASP A 302 14.45 -9.29 13.82
C ASP A 302 13.10 -9.67 13.20
N TYR A 303 12.68 -10.91 13.40
CA TYR A 303 11.37 -11.39 12.97
C TYR A 303 10.21 -10.68 13.69
N ASP A 304 10.24 -10.65 15.04
CA ASP A 304 9.18 -10.00 15.82
C ASP A 304 9.14 -8.49 15.55
N ALA A 305 10.32 -7.86 15.48
CA ALA A 305 10.45 -6.45 15.15
C ALA A 305 9.87 -6.16 13.76
N GLY A 306 10.16 -7.00 12.75
CA GLY A 306 9.64 -6.87 11.39
C GLY A 306 8.12 -7.01 11.35
N GLN A 307 7.56 -8.04 12.01
CA GLN A 307 6.10 -8.24 12.05
C GLN A 307 5.36 -7.07 12.71
N LEU A 308 5.89 -6.54 13.81
CA LEU A 308 5.27 -5.43 14.54
C LEU A 308 5.45 -4.06 13.87
N SER A 309 6.47 -3.89 13.03
CA SER A 309 6.74 -2.63 12.31
C SER A 309 6.13 -2.60 10.91
N ALA A 310 5.67 -3.73 10.37
CA ALA A 310 5.16 -3.84 9.00
C ALA A 310 3.98 -2.88 8.72
N GLU A 311 3.09 -2.73 9.69
CA GLU A 311 1.96 -1.82 9.60
C GLU A 311 2.03 -0.74 10.66
N ARG A 312 1.82 0.51 10.27
CA ARG A 312 1.86 1.68 11.16
C ARG A 312 0.89 1.55 12.34
N ALA A 313 -0.31 1.05 12.09
CA ALA A 313 -1.33 0.87 13.13
C ALA A 313 -0.87 -0.13 14.19
N THR A 314 -0.36 -1.27 13.76
CA THR A 314 0.17 -2.34 14.63
C THR A 314 1.37 -1.86 15.44
N ALA A 315 2.30 -1.15 14.81
CA ALA A 315 3.46 -0.59 15.48
C ALA A 315 3.07 0.41 16.58
N ASN A 316 2.18 1.34 16.27
CA ASN A 316 1.71 2.34 17.24
C ASN A 316 0.94 1.69 18.40
N PHE A 317 0.12 0.68 18.12
CA PHE A 317 -0.60 -0.06 19.14
C PHE A 317 0.36 -0.80 20.07
N TYR A 318 1.36 -1.48 19.51
CA TYR A 318 2.39 -2.17 20.26
C TYR A 318 3.15 -1.21 21.19
N GLU A 319 3.60 -0.06 20.70
CA GLU A 319 4.30 0.93 21.53
C GLU A 319 3.44 1.46 22.66
N GLN A 320 2.14 1.66 22.44
CA GLN A 320 1.21 2.04 23.51
C GLN A 320 1.03 0.93 24.56
N VAL A 321 0.99 -0.34 24.13
CA VAL A 321 0.95 -1.50 25.05
C VAL A 321 2.22 -1.55 25.88
N VAL A 322 3.40 -1.39 25.25
CA VAL A 322 4.70 -1.35 25.95
C VAL A 322 4.74 -0.22 26.99
N ALA A 323 4.27 0.96 26.63
CA ALA A 323 4.20 2.11 27.53
C ALA A 323 3.32 1.82 28.77
N ALA A 324 2.24 1.05 28.61
CA ALA A 324 1.32 0.72 29.68
C ALA A 324 1.84 -0.43 30.60
N CYS A 325 2.55 -1.43 30.05
CA CYS A 325 3.02 -2.61 30.80
C CYS A 325 4.49 -2.58 31.18
N SER A 326 5.31 -1.75 30.53
CA SER A 326 6.77 -1.69 30.68
C SER A 326 7.47 -3.05 30.49
N ASP A 327 6.94 -3.89 29.59
CA ASP A 327 7.51 -5.19 29.20
C ASP A 327 7.34 -5.43 27.72
N ALA A 328 8.37 -5.14 26.95
CA ALA A 328 8.34 -5.14 25.50
C ALA A 328 8.15 -6.53 24.89
N LYS A 329 8.82 -7.57 25.48
CA LYS A 329 8.75 -8.94 24.95
C LYS A 329 7.39 -9.58 25.21
N LEU A 330 6.84 -9.36 26.39
CA LEU A 330 5.52 -9.87 26.75
C LEU A 330 4.43 -9.15 25.94
N ALA A 331 4.57 -7.83 25.75
CA ALA A 331 3.70 -7.05 24.88
C ALA A 331 3.73 -7.56 23.43
N ALA A 332 4.91 -7.83 22.87
CA ALA A 332 5.07 -8.37 21.51
C ALA A 332 4.31 -9.68 21.34
N ASN A 333 4.50 -10.62 22.26
CA ASN A 333 3.80 -11.91 22.22
C ASN A 333 2.27 -11.74 22.28
N TRP A 334 1.77 -10.90 23.19
CA TRP A 334 0.32 -10.69 23.33
C TRP A 334 -0.30 -9.97 22.14
N VAL A 335 0.39 -9.01 21.56
CA VAL A 335 -0.09 -8.32 20.35
C VAL A 335 -0.10 -9.27 19.16
N MET A 336 1.03 -9.96 18.87
CA MET A 336 1.15 -10.79 17.67
C MET A 336 0.33 -12.09 17.75
N VAL A 337 0.37 -12.77 18.91
CA VAL A 337 -0.21 -14.13 19.03
C VAL A 337 -1.67 -14.10 19.46
N GLU A 338 -2.04 -13.27 20.43
CA GLU A 338 -3.39 -13.30 21.01
C GLU A 338 -4.31 -12.25 20.35
N LEU A 339 -3.88 -10.98 20.29
CA LEU A 339 -4.73 -9.90 19.77
C LEU A 339 -4.96 -10.03 18.26
N LEU A 340 -3.88 -10.10 17.45
CA LEU A 340 -4.03 -10.19 15.99
C LEU A 340 -4.74 -11.48 15.57
N ALA A 341 -4.52 -12.60 16.27
CA ALA A 341 -5.26 -13.83 15.99
C ALA A 341 -6.75 -13.70 16.31
N ALA A 342 -7.11 -13.00 17.41
CA ALA A 342 -8.51 -12.74 17.76
C ALA A 342 -9.19 -11.80 16.74
N LEU A 343 -8.51 -10.77 16.28
CA LEU A 343 -8.99 -9.88 15.21
C LEU A 343 -9.23 -10.65 13.92
N ASN A 344 -8.25 -11.41 13.44
CA ASN A 344 -8.36 -12.22 12.22
C ASN A 344 -9.50 -13.22 12.28
N LYS A 345 -9.68 -13.90 13.43
CA LYS A 345 -10.77 -14.85 13.64
C LYS A 345 -12.15 -14.20 13.52
N ASN A 346 -12.26 -12.92 13.90
CA ASN A 346 -13.53 -12.19 13.86
C ASN A 346 -13.68 -11.29 12.63
N GLY A 347 -12.71 -11.30 11.70
CA GLY A 347 -12.74 -10.47 10.49
C GLY A 347 -12.70 -8.96 10.81
N LEU A 348 -11.97 -8.57 11.86
CA LEU A 348 -11.86 -7.19 12.33
C LEU A 348 -10.47 -6.63 12.05
N ASP A 349 -10.42 -5.36 11.70
CA ASP A 349 -9.18 -4.59 11.66
C ASP A 349 -8.77 -4.12 13.06
N LEU A 350 -7.49 -3.78 13.22
CA LEU A 350 -6.96 -3.30 14.51
C LEU A 350 -7.71 -2.05 15.03
N ALA A 351 -8.14 -1.16 14.12
CA ALA A 351 -8.95 0.02 14.48
C ALA A 351 -10.33 -0.34 15.07
N GLN A 352 -10.83 -1.55 14.79
CA GLN A 352 -12.10 -2.07 15.29
C GLN A 352 -11.92 -2.94 16.53
N SER A 353 -10.69 -3.03 17.06
CA SER A 353 -10.39 -3.86 18.22
C SER A 353 -11.26 -3.47 19.42
N PRO A 354 -11.99 -4.43 20.03
CA PRO A 354 -12.74 -4.18 21.27
C PRO A 354 -11.83 -4.01 22.49
N VAL A 355 -10.55 -4.40 22.38
CA VAL A 355 -9.54 -4.25 23.44
C VAL A 355 -8.54 -3.18 23.03
N SER A 356 -8.50 -2.09 23.79
CA SER A 356 -7.54 -1.00 23.57
C SER A 356 -6.13 -1.38 24.06
N ALA A 357 -5.12 -0.64 23.58
CA ALA A 357 -3.74 -0.83 24.00
C ALA A 357 -3.55 -0.63 25.51
N ALA A 358 -4.29 0.30 26.11
CA ALA A 358 -4.25 0.52 27.56
C ALA A 358 -4.83 -0.65 28.36
N GLN A 359 -5.93 -1.25 27.88
CA GLN A 359 -6.53 -2.42 28.53
C GLN A 359 -5.62 -3.64 28.43
N LEU A 360 -5.06 -3.90 27.22
CA LEU A 360 -4.12 -4.99 27.01
C LEU A 360 -2.86 -4.80 27.87
N GLY A 361 -2.27 -3.61 27.85
CA GLY A 361 -1.09 -3.29 28.64
C GLY A 361 -1.34 -3.41 30.16
N GLY A 362 -2.50 -2.95 30.64
CA GLY A 362 -2.91 -3.11 32.03
C GLY A 362 -3.01 -4.59 32.45
N MET A 363 -3.56 -5.44 31.59
CA MET A 363 -3.58 -6.89 31.81
C MET A 363 -2.18 -7.50 31.84
N ILE A 364 -1.32 -7.13 30.88
CA ILE A 364 0.08 -7.60 30.82
C ILE A 364 0.86 -7.17 32.07
N ALA A 365 0.62 -5.96 32.58
CA ALA A 365 1.23 -5.52 33.85
C ALA A 365 0.89 -6.45 35.01
N ARG A 366 -0.32 -7.03 35.04
CA ARG A 366 -0.76 -8.01 36.07
C ARG A 366 -0.12 -9.39 35.88
N ILE A 367 0.29 -9.73 34.67
CA ILE A 367 1.13 -10.92 34.45
C ILE A 367 2.53 -10.66 35.00
N LYS A 368 3.10 -9.52 34.69
CA LYS A 368 4.46 -9.14 35.08
C LYS A 368 4.63 -9.03 36.60
N ASP A 369 3.66 -8.49 37.32
CA ASP A 369 3.68 -8.37 38.79
C ASP A 369 3.26 -9.66 39.53
N GLY A 370 2.88 -10.72 38.80
CA GLY A 370 2.50 -12.00 39.35
C GLY A 370 1.06 -12.06 39.92
N THR A 371 0.25 -11.01 39.69
CA THR A 371 -1.16 -10.98 40.13
C THR A 371 -1.99 -12.07 39.44
N ILE A 372 -1.68 -12.36 38.17
CA ILE A 372 -2.30 -13.41 37.38
C ILE A 372 -1.23 -14.24 36.63
N SER A 373 -1.53 -15.54 36.41
CA SER A 373 -0.70 -16.40 35.56
C SER A 373 -1.03 -16.20 34.07
N GLY A 374 -0.14 -16.62 33.16
CA GLY A 374 -0.40 -16.55 31.70
C GLY A 374 -1.69 -17.31 31.30
N LYS A 375 -2.06 -18.39 32.01
CA LYS A 375 -3.32 -19.09 31.75
C LYS A 375 -4.53 -18.25 32.16
N ILE A 376 -4.46 -17.59 33.32
CA ILE A 376 -5.53 -16.68 33.79
C ILE A 376 -5.63 -15.46 32.88
N ALA A 377 -4.50 -14.94 32.40
CA ALA A 377 -4.48 -13.82 31.49
C ALA A 377 -5.28 -14.05 30.20
N LYS A 378 -5.28 -15.28 29.63
CA LYS A 378 -6.13 -15.64 28.49
C LYS A 378 -7.62 -15.52 28.83
N GLN A 379 -8.03 -15.93 30.02
CA GLN A 379 -9.42 -15.73 30.46
C GLN A 379 -9.76 -14.27 30.66
N VAL A 380 -8.84 -13.47 31.23
CA VAL A 380 -9.03 -12.02 31.38
C VAL A 380 -9.12 -11.34 30.01
N PHE A 381 -8.30 -11.77 29.06
CA PHE A 381 -8.36 -11.25 27.68
C PHE A 381 -9.70 -11.53 27.01
N GLU A 382 -10.23 -12.76 27.13
CA GLU A 382 -11.56 -13.11 26.62
C GLU A 382 -12.68 -12.28 27.25
N LEU A 383 -12.58 -12.01 28.55
CA LEU A 383 -13.53 -11.16 29.27
C LEU A 383 -13.41 -9.67 28.82
N LEU A 384 -12.17 -9.15 28.66
CA LEU A 384 -11.94 -7.82 28.09
C LEU A 384 -12.53 -7.70 26.68
N TRP A 385 -12.37 -8.74 25.86
CA TRP A 385 -12.89 -8.80 24.51
C TRP A 385 -14.42 -8.75 24.45
N ASN A 386 -15.09 -9.47 25.35
CA ASN A 386 -16.55 -9.62 25.31
C ASN A 386 -17.30 -8.59 26.17
N GLU A 387 -16.75 -8.19 27.31
CA GLU A 387 -17.43 -7.33 28.28
C GLU A 387 -16.85 -5.89 28.32
N GLY A 388 -15.63 -5.71 27.79
CA GLY A 388 -14.90 -4.45 27.96
C GLY A 388 -14.42 -4.24 29.41
N GLY A 389 -14.21 -2.97 29.78
CA GLY A 389 -13.78 -2.62 31.14
C GLY A 389 -12.25 -2.57 31.30
N ASN A 390 -11.73 -2.83 32.49
CA ASN A 390 -10.29 -2.91 32.75
C ASN A 390 -9.91 -4.23 33.42
N ALA A 391 -8.64 -4.59 33.30
CA ALA A 391 -8.15 -5.89 33.78
C ALA A 391 -8.33 -6.03 35.30
N ASP A 392 -8.10 -5.00 36.09
CA ASP A 392 -8.19 -5.06 37.56
C ASP A 392 -9.62 -5.34 38.01
N ALA A 393 -10.60 -4.62 37.43
CA ALA A 393 -12.01 -4.84 37.73
C ALA A 393 -12.48 -6.24 37.33
N ILE A 394 -12.02 -6.77 36.21
CA ILE A 394 -12.33 -8.11 35.76
C ILE A 394 -11.73 -9.18 36.71
N ILE A 395 -10.44 -9.02 37.04
CA ILE A 395 -9.73 -9.92 37.96
C ILE A 395 -10.45 -9.96 39.33
N GLU A 396 -10.86 -8.80 39.83
CA GLU A 396 -11.58 -8.71 41.13
C GLU A 396 -12.99 -9.31 41.02
N LYS A 397 -13.76 -8.91 40.01
CA LYS A 397 -15.16 -9.40 39.79
C LYS A 397 -15.25 -10.92 39.68
N HIS A 398 -14.27 -11.53 39.01
CA HIS A 398 -14.27 -12.98 38.74
C HIS A 398 -13.36 -13.78 39.68
N GLY A 399 -12.71 -13.13 40.66
CA GLY A 399 -11.85 -13.82 41.64
C GLY A 399 -10.63 -14.50 41.03
N LEU A 400 -10.04 -13.87 39.96
CA LEU A 400 -8.98 -14.46 39.14
C LEU A 400 -7.55 -14.17 39.67
N LYS A 401 -7.40 -13.66 40.89
CA LYS A 401 -6.08 -13.48 41.49
C LYS A 401 -5.39 -14.82 41.71
N GLN A 402 -4.12 -14.90 41.34
CA GLN A 402 -3.30 -16.07 41.64
C GLN A 402 -2.98 -16.11 43.16
N VAL A 403 -3.33 -17.23 43.81
CA VAL A 403 -2.93 -17.46 45.18
C VAL A 403 -1.49 -17.95 45.20
N SER A 404 -0.56 -17.03 45.49
CA SER A 404 0.90 -17.29 45.54
C SER A 404 1.43 -17.45 46.96
N ASP A 405 0.57 -17.35 47.99
CA ASP A 405 0.96 -17.51 49.39
C ASP A 405 1.09 -18.99 49.72
N SER A 406 2.34 -19.43 49.94
CA SER A 406 2.66 -20.80 50.35
C SER A 406 1.98 -21.20 51.67
N GLY A 407 1.67 -20.25 52.56
CA GLY A 407 0.93 -20.47 53.79
C GLY A 407 -0.57 -20.70 53.58
N ALA A 408 -1.17 -20.05 52.58
CA ALA A 408 -2.57 -20.29 52.18
C ALA A 408 -2.74 -21.60 51.43
N ILE A 409 -1.75 -21.97 50.57
CA ILE A 409 -1.71 -23.28 49.89
C ILE A 409 -1.53 -24.41 50.90
N GLY A 410 -0.67 -24.24 51.92
CA GLY A 410 -0.48 -25.20 53.00
C GLY A 410 -1.78 -25.47 53.75
N LYS A 411 -2.56 -24.45 54.10
CA LYS A 411 -3.87 -24.63 54.76
C LYS A 411 -4.89 -25.37 53.92
N ILE A 412 -4.94 -25.11 52.63
CA ILE A 412 -5.87 -25.80 51.70
C ILE A 412 -5.47 -27.27 51.53
N VAL A 413 -4.17 -27.61 51.61
CA VAL A 413 -3.68 -29.00 51.54
C VAL A 413 -3.90 -29.73 52.85
N ASP A 414 -3.85 -29.02 54.01
CA ASP A 414 -4.11 -29.60 55.33
C ASP A 414 -5.62 -29.81 55.62
N ASP A 415 -6.50 -29.12 54.88
CA ASP A 415 -7.97 -29.24 54.98
C ASP A 415 -8.59 -30.29 54.03
N ILE A 416 -7.77 -30.97 53.18
CA ILE A 416 -8.14 -32.11 52.32
C ILE A 416 -7.63 -33.41 52.92
#